data_ef2678968c1b29d6b8dcdc0e245db53e
#
_entry.id   ef2678968c1b29d6b8dcdc0e245db53e
#
_cell.length_a   1.000
_cell.length_b   1.000
_cell.length_c   1.000
_cell.angle_alpha   90.00
_cell.angle_beta   90.00
_cell.angle_gamma   90.00
#
_symmetry.space_group_name_H-M   'P 1'
#
loop_
_entity.id
_entity.type
_entity.pdbx_description
1 polymer ?
#
loop_
_entity_poly.entity_id
_entity_poly.type
_entity_poly.pdbx_seq_one_letter_code
_entity_poly.pdbx_strand_id
1 'polypeptide(L)'
;SFSDNVSLSKGVKDRDGVRNAPSLANIGYHPYFTREGGVPTLEQQVLVPLQEHNEVDFNILLAGERIAQDSVYVAMSQKAYNRMPDYYVITRALANFERSLISDNSYFDQYHFDAQTDALSNSQKRGMALFYSEKTNCYKCHVGPNFTDYSFENNGLYKDYSDEGRRRLTEEETD
;
A
#
# COMPACT_ATOMS: atom_id res chain seq x y z
N SER A 1 -11.47 4.37 -5.67
CA SER A 1 -10.24 3.60 -5.83
C SER A 1 -9.06 4.43 -5.30
N PHE A 2 -8.20 3.83 -4.50
CA PHE A 2 -6.95 4.43 -4.03
C PHE A 2 -5.76 4.03 -4.92
N SER A 3 -6.02 3.86 -6.21
CA SER A 3 -5.05 3.56 -7.26
C SER A 3 -5.30 4.47 -8.46
N ASP A 4 -4.25 4.80 -9.19
CA ASP A 4 -4.31 5.62 -10.40
C ASP A 4 -4.78 4.86 -11.66
N ASN A 5 -4.93 3.54 -11.54
CA ASN A 5 -5.52 2.67 -12.56
C ASN A 5 -4.73 2.60 -13.88
N VAL A 6 -3.43 2.82 -13.83
CA VAL A 6 -2.49 2.71 -14.96
C VAL A 6 -1.41 1.68 -14.66
N SER A 7 -0.76 1.16 -15.70
CA SER A 7 0.31 0.18 -15.56
C SER A 7 1.59 0.76 -14.95
N LEU A 8 1.91 2.01 -15.33
CA LEU A 8 3.00 2.80 -14.76
C LEU A 8 2.46 4.16 -14.35
N SER A 9 2.65 4.52 -13.08
CA SER A 9 2.24 5.82 -12.54
C SER A 9 3.06 6.93 -13.16
N LYS A 10 2.42 8.07 -13.46
CA LYS A 10 3.10 9.26 -13.95
C LYS A 10 3.53 10.15 -12.79
N GLY A 11 4.77 10.52 -12.78
CA GLY A 11 5.30 11.49 -11.86
C GLY A 11 5.46 12.88 -12.44
N VAL A 12 6.20 13.72 -11.76
CA VAL A 12 6.48 15.10 -12.18
C VAL A 12 7.18 15.12 -13.54
N LYS A 13 6.81 16.10 -14.38
CA LYS A 13 7.27 16.24 -15.77
C LYS A 13 6.93 15.03 -16.67
N ASP A 14 5.81 14.37 -16.39
CA ASP A 14 5.31 13.19 -17.12
C ASP A 14 6.31 12.00 -17.17
N ARG A 15 7.24 11.94 -16.23
CA ARG A 15 8.16 10.81 -16.12
C ARG A 15 7.41 9.55 -15.71
N ASP A 16 7.73 8.44 -16.34
CA ASP A 16 7.16 7.14 -15.97
C ASP A 16 7.82 6.60 -14.70
N GLY A 17 7.00 6.20 -13.73
CA GLY A 17 7.43 5.34 -12.65
C GLY A 17 7.80 3.95 -13.16
N VAL A 18 8.48 3.18 -12.33
CA VAL A 18 8.89 1.81 -12.69
C VAL A 18 7.77 0.78 -12.49
N ARG A 19 6.75 1.11 -11.71
CA ARG A 19 5.60 0.26 -11.37
C ARG A 19 4.33 1.08 -11.16
N ASN A 20 3.18 0.40 -11.14
CA ASN A 20 1.93 1.01 -10.72
C ASN A 20 1.88 1.21 -9.21
N ALA A 21 1.10 2.19 -8.77
CA ALA A 21 0.85 2.45 -7.35
C ALA A 21 0.13 1.25 -6.69
N PRO A 22 0.58 0.79 -5.53
CA PRO A 22 -0.14 -0.21 -4.74
C PRO A 22 -1.44 0.38 -4.16
N SER A 23 -2.36 -0.50 -3.74
CA SER A 23 -3.56 -0.08 -3.01
C SER A 23 -3.20 0.45 -1.63
N LEU A 24 -3.90 1.49 -1.17
CA LEU A 24 -3.81 2.00 0.19
C LEU A 24 -4.86 1.39 1.13
N ALA A 25 -5.80 0.59 0.61
CA ALA A 25 -6.80 -0.06 1.45
C ALA A 25 -6.14 -1.02 2.44
N ASN A 26 -6.44 -0.86 3.72
CA ASN A 26 -5.90 -1.67 4.82
C ASN A 26 -4.36 -1.64 4.93
N ILE A 27 -3.71 -0.65 4.33
CA ILE A 27 -2.24 -0.56 4.30
C ILE A 27 -1.62 -0.52 5.71
N GLY A 28 -2.33 -0.01 6.71
CA GLY A 28 -1.89 0.03 8.10
C GLY A 28 -1.60 -1.35 8.72
N TYR A 29 -2.10 -2.44 8.13
CA TYR A 29 -1.88 -3.82 8.60
C TYR A 29 -0.68 -4.50 7.94
N HIS A 30 -0.03 -3.85 6.97
CA HIS A 30 1.13 -4.42 6.30
C HIS A 30 2.36 -4.40 7.20
N PRO A 31 3.15 -5.49 7.25
CA PRO A 31 4.36 -5.57 8.07
C PRO A 31 5.54 -4.80 7.46
N TYR A 32 5.49 -4.49 6.18
CA TYR A 32 6.47 -3.73 5.40
C TYR A 32 5.80 -3.07 4.19
N PHE A 33 6.50 -2.14 3.57
CA PHE A 33 5.98 -1.27 2.52
C PHE A 33 6.89 -1.29 1.30
N THR A 34 6.42 -0.67 0.21
CA THR A 34 6.86 -0.87 -1.16
C THR A 34 6.59 -2.28 -1.68
N ARG A 35 6.68 -2.48 -3.00
CA ARG A 35 6.40 -3.81 -3.57
C ARG A 35 7.49 -4.83 -3.25
N GLU A 36 8.69 -4.36 -2.98
CA GLU A 36 9.84 -5.17 -2.60
C GLU A 36 9.95 -5.42 -1.10
N GLY A 37 9.14 -4.72 -0.28
CA GLY A 37 9.19 -4.81 1.18
C GLY A 37 10.43 -4.16 1.80
N GLY A 38 11.06 -3.22 1.10
CA GLY A 38 12.28 -2.57 1.56
C GLY A 38 12.10 -1.50 2.65
N VAL A 39 10.85 -1.18 3.01
CA VAL A 39 10.53 -0.10 3.94
C VAL A 39 9.72 -0.65 5.12
N PRO A 40 10.20 -0.50 6.36
CA PRO A 40 9.58 -1.13 7.54
C PRO A 40 8.41 -0.35 8.16
N THR A 41 8.22 0.94 7.85
CA THR A 41 7.16 1.76 8.45
C THR A 41 6.49 2.68 7.44
N LEU A 42 5.21 3.00 7.65
CA LEU A 42 4.48 3.96 6.80
C LEU A 42 5.13 5.34 6.81
N GLU A 43 5.66 5.78 7.95
CA GLU A 43 6.35 7.06 8.06
C GLU A 43 7.59 7.14 7.16
N GLN A 44 8.29 6.02 6.96
CA GLN A 44 9.41 5.94 6.02
C GLN A 44 8.92 5.78 4.58
N GLN A 45 7.81 5.06 4.38
CA GLN A 45 7.22 4.88 3.06
C GLN A 45 6.85 6.22 2.40
N VAL A 46 6.33 7.18 3.16
CA VAL A 46 6.03 8.54 2.68
C VAL A 46 7.22 9.22 2.01
N LEU A 47 8.45 8.93 2.45
CA LEU A 47 9.66 9.52 1.90
C LEU A 47 10.00 8.99 0.50
N VAL A 48 9.60 7.75 0.19
CA VAL A 48 9.93 7.10 -1.08
C VAL A 48 9.33 7.88 -2.26
N PRO A 49 7.99 7.99 -2.42
CA PRO A 49 7.41 8.69 -3.54
C PRO A 49 7.72 10.19 -3.53
N LEU A 50 7.91 10.78 -2.36
CA LEU A 50 8.20 12.20 -2.25
C LEU A 50 9.56 12.56 -2.85
N GLN A 51 10.59 11.74 -2.61
CA GLN A 51 11.95 12.01 -3.02
C GLN A 51 12.35 11.30 -4.32
N GLU A 52 11.57 10.30 -4.76
CA GLU A 52 11.86 9.56 -5.97
C GLU A 52 11.78 10.47 -7.21
N HIS A 53 12.86 10.44 -8.02
CA HIS A 53 13.03 11.30 -9.20
C HIS A 53 11.89 11.15 -10.21
N ASN A 54 11.40 9.94 -10.39
CA ASN A 54 10.34 9.62 -11.34
C ASN A 54 8.92 9.80 -10.75
N GLU A 55 8.80 10.22 -9.48
CA GLU A 55 7.52 10.46 -8.82
C GLU A 55 7.37 11.95 -8.49
N VAL A 56 7.48 12.37 -7.22
CA VAL A 56 7.30 13.78 -6.82
C VAL A 56 8.56 14.62 -6.99
N ASP A 57 9.74 14.00 -6.87
CA ASP A 57 11.07 14.66 -7.04
C ASP A 57 11.23 15.90 -6.15
N PHE A 58 10.87 15.79 -4.88
CA PHE A 58 10.88 16.92 -3.97
C PHE A 58 11.55 16.60 -2.62
N ASN A 59 12.26 17.58 -2.06
CA ASN A 59 12.95 17.43 -0.78
C ASN A 59 11.98 17.60 0.38
N ILE A 60 11.95 16.64 1.30
CA ILE A 60 11.06 16.63 2.47
C ILE A 60 11.31 17.82 3.42
N LEU A 61 12.55 18.31 3.55
CA LEU A 61 12.86 19.45 4.39
C LEU A 61 12.27 20.72 3.80
N LEU A 62 12.42 20.94 2.50
CA LEU A 62 11.78 22.04 1.78
C LEU A 62 10.26 21.96 1.80
N ALA A 63 9.69 20.76 1.80
CA ALA A 63 8.26 20.56 1.98
C ALA A 63 7.81 21.07 3.36
N GLY A 64 8.55 20.73 4.40
CA GLY A 64 8.31 21.24 5.76
C GLY A 64 8.36 22.76 5.85
N GLU A 65 9.40 23.36 5.29
CA GLU A 65 9.57 24.82 5.23
C GLU A 65 8.41 25.51 4.50
N ARG A 66 7.97 24.94 3.38
CA ARG A 66 6.83 25.47 2.58
C ARG A 66 5.52 25.40 3.37
N ILE A 67 5.21 24.26 3.99
CA ILE A 67 3.99 24.08 4.78
C ILE A 67 4.00 24.98 6.02
N ALA A 68 5.17 25.24 6.63
CA ALA A 68 5.32 26.13 7.78
C ALA A 68 5.02 27.61 7.47
N GLN A 69 4.91 27.99 6.19
CA GLN A 69 4.49 29.34 5.78
C GLN A 69 2.96 29.53 5.74
N ASP A 70 2.21 28.43 5.78
CA ASP A 70 0.75 28.45 5.77
C ASP A 70 0.20 28.36 7.20
N SER A 71 -0.51 29.40 7.64
CA SER A 71 -1.05 29.49 8.99
C SER A 71 -2.06 28.37 9.34
N VAL A 72 -2.78 27.84 8.35
CA VAL A 72 -3.71 26.74 8.55
C VAL A 72 -2.94 25.46 8.93
N TYR A 73 -1.91 25.12 8.17
CA TYR A 73 -1.07 23.94 8.48
C TYR A 73 -0.29 24.14 9.79
N VAL A 74 0.17 25.37 10.09
CA VAL A 74 0.79 25.67 11.39
C VAL A 74 -0.18 25.39 12.53
N ALA A 75 -1.41 25.92 12.47
CA ALA A 75 -2.42 25.70 13.49
C ALA A 75 -2.77 24.21 13.67
N MET A 76 -2.93 23.48 12.56
CA MET A 76 -3.19 22.03 12.58
C MET A 76 -2.03 21.25 13.20
N SER A 77 -0.80 21.59 12.84
CA SER A 77 0.41 20.95 13.35
C SER A 77 0.57 21.19 14.86
N GLN A 78 0.39 22.43 15.31
CA GLN A 78 0.42 22.77 16.74
C GLN A 78 -0.66 22.00 17.52
N LYS A 79 -1.88 21.91 16.99
CA LYS A 79 -2.98 21.19 17.63
C LYS A 79 -2.71 19.70 17.74
N ALA A 80 -2.19 19.06 16.67
CA ALA A 80 -2.05 17.61 16.59
C ALA A 80 -0.72 17.11 17.16
N TYR A 81 0.35 17.87 17.02
CA TYR A 81 1.73 17.43 17.32
C TYR A 81 2.47 18.34 18.29
N ASN A 82 1.88 19.46 18.71
CA ASN A 82 2.49 20.47 19.57
C ASN A 82 3.85 21.00 19.04
N ARG A 83 3.96 21.18 17.72
CA ARG A 83 5.17 21.66 17.04
C ARG A 83 4.87 22.31 15.69
N MET A 84 5.83 23.05 15.15
CA MET A 84 5.78 23.60 13.80
C MET A 84 5.80 22.47 12.75
N PRO A 85 5.17 22.68 11.58
CA PRO A 85 5.27 21.75 10.46
C PRO A 85 6.73 21.50 10.07
N ASP A 86 7.10 20.23 10.00
CA ASP A 86 8.41 19.77 9.55
C ASP A 86 8.28 18.35 8.95
N TYR A 87 9.41 17.72 8.59
CA TYR A 87 9.40 16.37 8.05
C TYR A 87 8.73 15.35 8.98
N TYR A 88 8.88 15.52 10.28
CA TYR A 88 8.28 14.65 11.30
C TYR A 88 6.75 14.71 11.24
N VAL A 89 6.20 15.92 11.17
CA VAL A 89 4.75 16.14 11.09
C VAL A 89 4.20 15.60 9.78
N ILE A 90 4.85 15.89 8.64
CA ILE A 90 4.40 15.44 7.32
C ILE A 90 4.32 13.92 7.26
N THR A 91 5.41 13.23 7.63
CA THR A 91 5.45 11.76 7.53
C THR A 91 4.41 11.10 8.41
N ARG A 92 4.19 11.60 9.62
CA ARG A 92 3.20 11.04 10.55
C ARG A 92 1.76 11.38 10.20
N ALA A 93 1.53 12.58 9.69
CA ALA A 93 0.19 12.97 9.27
C ALA A 93 -0.28 12.12 8.09
N LEU A 94 0.57 11.91 7.09
CA LEU A 94 0.27 11.06 5.94
C LEU A 94 0.13 9.59 6.34
N ALA A 95 1.06 9.07 7.14
CA ALA A 95 0.97 7.69 7.64
C ALA A 95 -0.30 7.44 8.48
N ASN A 96 -0.72 8.40 9.32
CA ASN A 96 -1.97 8.29 10.07
C ASN A 96 -3.20 8.37 9.16
N PHE A 97 -3.17 9.19 8.12
CA PHE A 97 -4.23 9.21 7.11
C PHE A 97 -4.31 7.86 6.40
N GLU A 98 -3.21 7.30 5.95
CA GLU A 98 -3.17 6.00 5.29
C GLU A 98 -3.68 4.88 6.21
N ARG A 99 -3.33 4.89 7.51
CA ARG A 99 -3.87 3.95 8.51
C ARG A 99 -5.38 4.07 8.70
N SER A 100 -5.98 5.21 8.40
CA SER A 100 -7.43 5.40 8.48
C SER A 100 -8.20 4.83 7.29
N LEU A 101 -7.51 4.41 6.23
CA LEU A 101 -8.12 3.88 5.01
C LEU A 101 -8.49 2.40 5.21
N ILE A 102 -9.47 2.15 6.04
CA ILE A 102 -9.96 0.82 6.37
C ILE A 102 -11.02 0.38 5.36
N SER A 103 -10.90 -0.87 4.91
CA SER A 103 -11.88 -1.58 4.09
C SER A 103 -12.24 -2.89 4.80
N ASP A 104 -13.39 -2.92 5.48
CA ASP A 104 -13.83 -3.99 6.37
C ASP A 104 -15.34 -4.29 6.26
N ASN A 105 -15.97 -3.84 5.17
CA ASN A 105 -17.42 -4.00 5.00
C ASN A 105 -17.79 -4.49 3.59
N SER A 106 -16.99 -5.37 3.02
CA SER A 106 -17.34 -6.06 1.77
C SER A 106 -18.44 -7.10 2.01
N TYR A 107 -19.09 -7.59 0.97
CA TYR A 107 -20.03 -8.70 1.09
C TYR A 107 -19.37 -9.97 1.66
N PHE A 108 -18.07 -10.14 1.43
CA PHE A 108 -17.31 -11.23 2.04
C PHE A 108 -17.17 -11.01 3.55
N ASP A 109 -16.84 -9.80 4.00
CA ASP A 109 -16.70 -9.47 5.42
C ASP A 109 -18.03 -9.69 6.14
N GLN A 110 -19.12 -9.17 5.60
CA GLN A 110 -20.46 -9.36 6.12
C GLN A 110 -20.85 -10.85 6.23
N TYR A 111 -20.50 -11.65 5.25
CA TYR A 111 -20.76 -13.09 5.27
C TYR A 111 -19.88 -13.84 6.27
N HIS A 112 -18.59 -13.56 6.25
CA HIS A 112 -17.58 -14.36 6.96
C HIS A 112 -17.40 -13.95 8.43
N PHE A 113 -17.45 -12.64 8.71
CA PHE A 113 -17.22 -12.11 10.06
C PHE A 113 -18.51 -11.70 10.76
N ASP A 114 -19.51 -11.18 10.04
CA ASP A 114 -20.76 -10.68 10.63
C ASP A 114 -21.90 -11.70 10.59
N ALA A 115 -21.63 -12.92 10.12
CA ALA A 115 -22.60 -14.02 10.02
C ALA A 115 -23.85 -13.70 9.17
N GLN A 116 -23.78 -12.74 8.24
CA GLN A 116 -24.87 -12.41 7.33
C GLN A 116 -24.91 -13.43 6.19
N THR A 117 -25.63 -14.52 6.39
CA THR A 117 -25.62 -15.69 5.47
C THR A 117 -26.16 -15.40 4.07
N ASP A 118 -26.88 -14.31 3.87
CA ASP A 118 -27.44 -13.86 2.61
C ASP A 118 -26.59 -12.78 1.91
N ALA A 119 -25.51 -12.30 2.53
CA ALA A 119 -24.60 -11.32 1.94
C ALA A 119 -23.95 -11.81 0.64
N LEU A 120 -23.71 -13.12 0.52
CA LEU A 120 -23.15 -13.74 -0.69
C LEU A 120 -24.22 -14.51 -1.47
N SER A 121 -24.27 -14.33 -2.78
CA SER A 121 -25.06 -15.16 -3.68
C SER A 121 -24.54 -16.60 -3.72
N ASN A 122 -25.39 -17.54 -4.18
CA ASN A 122 -24.98 -18.95 -4.33
C ASN A 122 -23.76 -19.12 -5.27
N SER A 123 -23.60 -18.27 -6.29
CA SER A 123 -22.44 -18.29 -7.17
C SER A 123 -21.17 -17.87 -6.44
N GLN A 124 -21.23 -16.79 -5.64
CA GLN A 124 -20.11 -16.33 -4.82
C GLN A 124 -19.70 -17.35 -3.75
N LYS A 125 -20.66 -18.00 -3.09
CA LYS A 125 -20.41 -19.11 -2.16
C LYS A 125 -19.69 -20.28 -2.81
N ARG A 126 -20.08 -20.67 -4.02
CA ARG A 126 -19.36 -21.71 -4.79
C ARG A 126 -17.95 -21.25 -5.17
N GLY A 127 -17.77 -19.97 -5.56
CA GLY A 127 -16.45 -19.38 -5.82
C GLY A 127 -15.57 -19.41 -4.59
N MET A 128 -16.11 -19.03 -3.43
CA MET A 128 -15.40 -19.08 -2.15
C MET A 128 -14.99 -20.52 -1.79
N ALA A 129 -15.87 -21.50 -1.97
CA ALA A 129 -15.54 -22.90 -1.73
C ALA A 129 -14.42 -23.41 -2.65
N LEU A 130 -14.38 -22.97 -3.91
CA LEU A 130 -13.28 -23.27 -4.82
C LEU A 130 -11.99 -22.60 -4.40
N PHE A 131 -12.04 -21.33 -4.01
CA PHE A 131 -10.89 -20.54 -3.55
C PHE A 131 -10.18 -21.21 -2.37
N TYR A 132 -10.93 -21.74 -1.41
CA TYR A 132 -10.42 -22.44 -0.24
C TYR A 132 -10.21 -23.96 -0.44
N SER A 133 -10.29 -24.45 -1.66
CA SER A 133 -10.12 -25.88 -1.98
C SER A 133 -8.70 -26.21 -2.44
N GLU A 134 -8.31 -27.46 -2.26
CA GLU A 134 -7.05 -27.99 -2.83
C GLU A 134 -7.03 -28.00 -4.36
N LYS A 135 -8.20 -27.85 -5.03
CA LYS A 135 -8.29 -27.79 -6.48
C LYS A 135 -7.64 -26.54 -7.06
N THR A 136 -7.76 -25.40 -6.37
CA THR A 136 -7.23 -24.12 -6.83
C THR A 136 -6.04 -23.65 -6.01
N ASN A 137 -5.91 -24.09 -4.76
CA ASN A 137 -4.84 -23.72 -3.81
C ASN A 137 -4.67 -22.21 -3.57
N CYS A 138 -5.66 -21.38 -3.89
CA CYS A 138 -5.55 -19.92 -3.75
C CYS A 138 -5.28 -19.51 -2.28
N TYR A 139 -5.89 -20.22 -1.34
CA TYR A 139 -5.79 -19.96 0.09
C TYR A 139 -4.37 -20.17 0.65
N LYS A 140 -3.47 -20.78 -0.07
CA LYS A 140 -2.08 -21.00 0.42
C LYS A 140 -1.29 -19.70 0.56
N CYS A 141 -1.57 -18.73 -0.31
CA CYS A 141 -0.96 -17.40 -0.28
C CYS A 141 -1.99 -16.32 0.12
N HIS A 142 -3.26 -16.53 -0.29
CA HIS A 142 -4.33 -15.55 -0.05
C HIS A 142 -5.12 -15.91 1.21
N VAL A 143 -4.57 -15.58 2.38
CA VAL A 143 -5.15 -15.90 3.71
C VAL A 143 -5.53 -14.65 4.50
N GLY A 144 -6.29 -14.86 5.57
CA GLY A 144 -6.71 -13.81 6.51
C GLY A 144 -7.64 -12.77 5.91
N PRO A 145 -7.94 -11.70 6.66
CA PRO A 145 -8.91 -10.68 6.26
C PRO A 145 -8.44 -9.85 5.04
N ASN A 146 -7.13 -9.72 4.84
CA ASN A 146 -6.55 -8.98 3.71
C ASN A 146 -6.18 -9.87 2.52
N PHE A 147 -6.52 -11.16 2.55
CA PHE A 147 -6.20 -12.14 1.50
C PHE A 147 -4.72 -12.17 1.11
N THR A 148 -3.84 -12.11 2.10
CA THR A 148 -2.39 -12.20 1.94
C THR A 148 -1.74 -12.72 3.21
N ASP A 149 -0.69 -13.51 3.06
CA ASP A 149 0.23 -13.91 4.11
C ASP A 149 1.46 -12.98 4.20
N TYR A 150 1.49 -11.96 3.32
CA TYR A 150 2.59 -11.00 3.17
C TYR A 150 3.93 -11.62 2.76
N SER A 151 3.96 -12.88 2.31
CA SER A 151 5.15 -13.48 1.73
C SER A 151 5.46 -12.92 0.34
N PHE A 152 6.69 -13.12 -0.10
CA PHE A 152 7.12 -12.82 -1.47
C PHE A 152 7.21 -14.13 -2.23
N GLU A 153 6.41 -14.23 -3.29
CA GLU A 153 6.27 -15.47 -4.05
C GLU A 153 6.48 -15.21 -5.54
N ASN A 154 7.26 -16.09 -6.17
CA ASN A 154 7.31 -16.11 -7.62
C ASN A 154 6.07 -16.82 -8.16
N ASN A 155 5.22 -16.08 -8.85
CA ASN A 155 3.97 -16.61 -9.42
C ASN A 155 4.17 -17.45 -10.70
N GLY A 156 5.39 -17.59 -11.19
CA GLY A 156 5.71 -18.39 -12.38
C GLY A 156 5.10 -17.85 -13.68
N LEU A 157 4.69 -16.57 -13.73
CA LEU A 157 3.98 -16.01 -14.88
C LEU A 157 4.88 -15.87 -16.11
N TYR A 158 6.15 -15.54 -15.91
CA TYR A 158 7.13 -15.36 -16.97
C TYR A 158 8.33 -16.30 -16.76
N LYS A 159 9.00 -16.66 -17.86
CA LYS A 159 10.26 -17.38 -17.83
C LYS A 159 11.41 -16.43 -17.51
N ASP A 160 11.38 -15.25 -18.13
CA ASP A 160 12.35 -14.19 -17.93
C ASP A 160 11.60 -12.93 -17.47
N TYR A 161 12.00 -12.37 -16.34
CA TYR A 161 11.38 -11.18 -15.74
C TYR A 161 12.21 -9.93 -16.06
N SER A 162 11.58 -8.91 -16.62
CA SER A 162 12.19 -7.60 -16.84
C SER A 162 12.28 -6.77 -15.55
N ASP A 163 11.44 -7.07 -14.56
CA ASP A 163 11.46 -6.48 -13.23
C ASP A 163 12.05 -7.50 -12.26
N GLU A 164 13.21 -7.20 -11.72
CA GLU A 164 13.95 -8.09 -10.82
C GLU A 164 13.28 -8.29 -9.45
N GLY A 165 12.15 -7.62 -9.19
CA GLY A 165 11.39 -7.79 -7.97
C GLY A 165 12.21 -7.43 -6.73
N ARG A 166 12.12 -8.29 -5.71
CA ARG A 166 12.83 -8.16 -4.44
C ARG A 166 14.34 -8.34 -4.56
N ARG A 167 14.83 -9.06 -5.58
CA ARG A 167 16.26 -9.23 -5.85
C ARG A 167 17.03 -7.90 -5.90
N ARG A 168 16.38 -6.81 -6.30
CA ARG A 168 16.97 -5.45 -6.27
C ARG A 168 17.42 -4.99 -4.89
N LEU A 169 16.90 -5.60 -3.83
CA LEU A 169 17.22 -5.28 -2.43
C LEU A 169 18.11 -6.34 -1.78
N THR A 170 17.86 -7.61 -2.08
CA THR A 170 18.50 -8.74 -1.41
C THR A 170 19.72 -9.26 -2.14
N GLU A 171 19.83 -9.01 -3.45
CA GLU A 171 20.83 -9.58 -4.36
C GLU A 171 20.77 -11.13 -4.44
N GLU A 172 19.70 -11.73 -3.88
CA GLU A 172 19.46 -13.17 -3.87
C GLU A 172 18.84 -13.61 -5.20
N GLU A 173 19.34 -14.68 -5.81
CA GLU A 173 18.83 -15.20 -7.10
C GLU A 173 17.42 -15.81 -6.98
N THR A 174 17.01 -16.16 -5.78
CA THR A 174 15.71 -16.79 -5.47
C THR A 174 14.59 -15.79 -5.17
N ASP A 175 14.93 -14.50 -5.05
CA ASP A 175 13.96 -13.42 -4.72
C ASP A 175 13.35 -12.75 -5.94
#